data_aef19db24b004d841064459a1b737702
#
_entry.id   aef19db24b004d841064459a1b737702
#
_cell.length_a   1.000
_cell.length_b   1.000
_cell.length_c   1.000
_cell.angle_alpha   90.00
_cell.angle_beta   90.00
_cell.angle_gamma   90.00
#
_symmetry.space_group_name_H-M   'P 1'
#
loop_
_entity.id
_entity.type
_entity.pdbx_description
1 polymer ?
#
loop_
_entity_poly.entity_id
_entity_poly.type
_entity_poly.pdbx_seq_one_letter_code
_entity_poly.pdbx_strand_id
1 'polypeptide(L)'
;MNLSQEDWVAQLGADENAVILDVRTEDEFNDGYIENAVNIDINKGQAFIYEIEELDKNKNYYVYCRSGARSAKACQIMNELGFENAYNLLGGILDWEGETVNP
;
A
#
# COMPACT_ATOMS: atom_id res chain seq x y z
N MET A 1 -0.31 7.39 8.19
CA MET A 1 0.35 8.69 7.90
C MET A 1 0.44 8.92 6.41
N ASN A 2 0.08 10.12 5.95
CA ASN A 2 0.19 10.46 4.53
C ASN A 2 1.58 11.00 4.22
N LEU A 3 2.19 10.49 3.15
CA LEU A 3 3.50 10.96 2.69
C LEU A 3 3.40 11.40 1.23
N SER A 4 4.15 12.45 0.88
CA SER A 4 4.36 12.80 -0.52
C SER A 4 5.08 11.65 -1.22
N GLN A 5 5.01 11.61 -2.54
CA GLN A 5 5.74 10.59 -3.30
C GLN A 5 7.24 10.62 -3.01
N GLU A 6 7.80 11.82 -2.94
CA GLU A 6 9.23 11.98 -2.63
C GLU A 6 9.59 11.35 -1.29
N ASP A 7 8.83 11.66 -0.24
CA ASP A 7 9.11 11.14 1.10
C ASP A 7 8.83 9.64 1.20
N TRP A 8 7.76 9.19 0.56
CA TRP A 8 7.38 7.77 0.55
C TRP A 8 8.48 6.93 -0.10
N VAL A 9 9.00 7.38 -1.24
CA VAL A 9 10.08 6.69 -1.96
C VAL A 9 11.38 6.72 -1.16
N ALA A 10 11.74 7.88 -0.62
CA ALA A 10 12.98 8.03 0.15
C ALA A 10 12.97 7.14 1.38
N GLN A 11 11.85 7.13 2.12
CA GLN A 11 11.73 6.32 3.32
C GLN A 11 11.72 4.83 2.99
N LEU A 12 10.99 4.44 1.94
CA LEU A 12 10.95 3.05 1.45
C LEU A 12 12.35 2.54 1.12
N GLY A 13 13.13 3.34 0.41
CA GLY A 13 14.48 2.96 -0.01
C GLY A 13 15.46 2.74 1.14
N ALA A 14 15.21 3.37 2.28
CA ALA A 14 16.06 3.26 3.47
C ALA A 14 15.53 2.22 4.47
N ASP A 15 14.41 1.57 4.18
CA ASP A 15 13.71 0.72 5.14
C ASP A 15 13.87 -0.76 4.78
N GLU A 16 14.65 -1.49 5.57
CA GLU A 16 14.91 -2.91 5.34
C GLU A 16 13.71 -3.81 5.71
N ASN A 17 12.75 -3.28 6.45
CA ASN A 17 11.55 -4.01 6.87
C ASN A 17 10.31 -3.57 6.11
N ALA A 18 10.48 -2.97 4.95
CA ALA A 18 9.39 -2.42 4.15
C ALA A 18 8.63 -3.51 3.37
N VAL A 19 7.32 -3.34 3.33
CA VAL A 19 6.43 -4.10 2.45
C VAL A 19 5.61 -3.09 1.67
N ILE A 20 5.57 -3.21 0.36
CA ILE A 20 4.72 -2.38 -0.49
C ILE A 20 3.37 -3.07 -0.66
N LEU A 21 2.29 -2.37 -0.33
CA LEU A 21 0.95 -2.93 -0.35
C LEU A 21 0.06 -2.15 -1.32
N ASP A 22 -0.39 -2.85 -2.35
CA ASP A 22 -1.34 -2.32 -3.34
C ASP A 22 -2.75 -2.77 -2.95
N VAL A 23 -3.61 -1.81 -2.60
CA VAL A 23 -4.97 -2.12 -2.13
C VAL A 23 -6.03 -1.93 -3.20
N ARG A 24 -5.62 -1.85 -4.47
CA ARG A 24 -6.52 -1.77 -5.61
C ARG A 24 -7.12 -3.14 -5.93
N THR A 25 -8.03 -3.17 -6.89
CA THR A 25 -8.58 -4.43 -7.39
C THR A 25 -7.50 -5.23 -8.12
N GLU A 26 -7.74 -6.54 -8.27
CA GLU A 26 -6.85 -7.41 -9.02
C GLU A 26 -6.72 -6.95 -10.47
N ASP A 27 -7.82 -6.53 -11.10
CA ASP A 27 -7.79 -6.03 -12.48
C ASP A 27 -6.90 -4.80 -12.62
N GLU A 28 -6.99 -3.86 -11.67
CA GLU A 28 -6.11 -2.69 -11.65
C GLU A 28 -4.65 -3.10 -11.48
N PHE A 29 -4.39 -4.02 -10.56
CA PHE A 29 -3.05 -4.54 -10.31
C PHE A 29 -2.46 -5.18 -11.57
N ASN A 30 -3.25 -5.95 -12.28
CA ASN A 30 -2.80 -6.64 -13.50
C ASN A 30 -2.49 -5.67 -14.65
N ASP A 31 -3.01 -4.45 -14.60
CA ASP A 31 -2.71 -3.41 -15.59
C ASP A 31 -1.39 -2.68 -15.32
N GLY A 32 -0.71 -3.02 -14.26
CA GLY A 32 0.56 -2.43 -13.88
C GLY A 32 0.59 -2.06 -12.40
N TYR A 33 1.70 -2.34 -11.74
CA TYR A 33 1.86 -2.11 -10.32
C TYR A 33 3.30 -1.70 -10.00
N ILE A 34 3.49 -1.12 -8.83
CA ILE A 34 4.84 -0.77 -8.34
C ILE A 34 5.57 -2.07 -8.01
N GLU A 35 6.77 -2.22 -8.52
CA GLU A 35 7.57 -3.45 -8.36
C GLU A 35 7.63 -3.87 -6.88
N ASN A 36 7.50 -5.17 -6.65
CA ASN A 36 7.48 -5.82 -5.34
C ASN A 36 6.19 -5.61 -4.53
N ALA A 37 5.19 -4.92 -5.06
CA ALA A 37 3.93 -4.74 -4.35
C ALA A 37 3.18 -6.06 -4.17
N VAL A 38 2.58 -6.22 -2.99
CA VAL A 38 1.64 -7.29 -2.70
C VAL A 38 0.24 -6.72 -2.88
N ASN A 39 -0.63 -7.41 -3.59
CA ASN A 39 -1.99 -6.93 -3.85
C ASN A 39 -2.99 -7.55 -2.88
N ILE A 40 -3.66 -6.70 -2.11
CA ILE A 40 -4.77 -7.09 -1.24
C ILE A 40 -5.89 -6.07 -1.45
N ASP A 41 -6.97 -6.46 -2.09
CA ASP A 41 -8.05 -5.57 -2.52
C ASP A 41 -8.93 -5.12 -1.34
N ILE A 42 -8.91 -3.82 -1.04
CA ILE A 42 -9.70 -3.25 0.06
C ILE A 42 -11.21 -3.38 -0.18
N ASN A 43 -11.64 -3.52 -1.43
CA ASN A 43 -13.06 -3.64 -1.76
C ASN A 43 -13.66 -5.00 -1.38
N LYS A 44 -12.84 -5.95 -0.96
CA LYS A 44 -13.32 -7.27 -0.52
C LYS A 44 -13.89 -7.29 0.90
N GLY A 45 -13.99 -6.14 1.55
CA GLY A 45 -14.62 -6.01 2.86
C GLY A 45 -13.98 -6.91 3.92
N GLN A 46 -14.73 -7.85 4.48
CA GLN A 46 -14.23 -8.70 5.55
C GLN A 46 -13.04 -9.56 5.12
N ALA A 47 -13.01 -9.98 3.86
CA ALA A 47 -11.87 -10.75 3.34
C ALA A 47 -10.58 -9.92 3.35
N PHE A 48 -10.67 -8.62 3.07
CA PHE A 48 -9.53 -7.70 3.18
C PHE A 48 -8.99 -7.72 4.62
N ILE A 49 -9.88 -7.61 5.61
CA ILE A 49 -9.50 -7.61 7.02
C ILE A 49 -8.75 -8.90 7.38
N TYR A 50 -9.28 -10.06 6.96
CA TYR A 50 -8.64 -11.35 7.25
C TYR A 50 -7.25 -11.44 6.63
N GLU A 51 -7.09 -10.99 5.38
CA GLU A 51 -5.80 -11.03 4.71
C GLU A 51 -4.79 -10.09 5.37
N ILE A 52 -5.23 -8.89 5.78
CA ILE A 52 -4.35 -7.94 6.48
C ILE A 52 -3.89 -8.53 7.81
N GLU A 53 -4.78 -9.19 8.55
CA GLU A 53 -4.42 -9.77 9.86
C GLU A 53 -3.39 -10.88 9.77
N GLU A 54 -3.21 -11.49 8.59
CA GLU A 54 -2.16 -12.50 8.36
C GLU A 54 -0.78 -11.87 8.17
N LEU A 55 -0.70 -10.55 7.97
CA LEU A 55 0.57 -9.86 7.75
C LEU A 55 1.32 -9.66 9.06
N ASP A 56 2.65 -9.57 8.95
CA ASP A 56 3.54 -9.32 10.09
C ASP A 56 3.39 -7.85 10.54
N LYS A 57 2.87 -7.66 11.76
CA LYS A 57 2.63 -6.31 12.30
C LYS A 57 3.91 -5.57 12.68
N ASN A 58 5.05 -6.25 12.68
CA ASN A 58 6.33 -5.63 12.99
C ASN A 58 7.03 -5.03 11.78
N LYS A 59 6.46 -5.21 10.60
CA LYS A 59 7.00 -4.60 9.38
C LYS A 59 6.38 -3.23 9.14
N ASN A 60 6.98 -2.50 8.20
CA ASN A 60 6.55 -1.14 7.84
C ASN A 60 5.87 -1.22 6.47
N TYR A 61 4.63 -0.74 6.40
CA TYR A 61 3.80 -0.90 5.21
C TYR A 61 3.69 0.40 4.43
N TYR A 62 4.04 0.32 3.16
CA TYR A 62 4.00 1.43 2.20
C TYR A 62 2.82 1.15 1.28
N VAL A 63 1.72 1.85 1.51
CA VAL A 63 0.40 1.52 0.98
C VAL A 63 0.01 2.50 -0.12
N TYR A 64 -0.52 1.99 -1.22
CA TYR A 64 -1.01 2.85 -2.28
C TYR A 64 -2.25 2.27 -2.95
N CYS A 65 -2.99 3.15 -3.60
CA CYS A 65 -4.07 2.78 -4.49
C CYS A 65 -3.97 3.65 -5.76
N ARG A 66 -5.07 3.89 -6.44
CA ARG A 66 -5.02 4.70 -7.66
C ARG A 66 -4.73 6.18 -7.36
N SER A 67 -5.46 6.78 -6.43
CA SER A 67 -5.39 8.23 -6.15
C SER A 67 -5.06 8.59 -4.70
N GLY A 68 -4.99 7.61 -3.81
CA GLY A 68 -4.67 7.81 -2.40
C GLY A 68 -5.83 7.68 -1.44
N ALA A 69 -7.08 7.63 -1.90
CA ALA A 69 -8.26 7.59 -1.03
C ALA A 69 -8.47 6.21 -0.39
N ARG A 70 -8.47 5.15 -1.19
CA ARG A 70 -8.63 3.77 -0.68
C ARG A 70 -7.46 3.39 0.23
N SER A 71 -6.25 3.80 -0.13
CA SER A 71 -5.06 3.50 0.66
C SER A 71 -5.02 4.27 1.97
N ALA A 72 -5.54 5.50 2.00
CA ALA A 72 -5.70 6.24 3.27
C ALA A 72 -6.62 5.47 4.22
N LYS A 73 -7.73 4.94 3.71
CA LYS A 73 -8.64 4.11 4.51
C LYS A 73 -7.97 2.82 4.95
N ALA A 74 -7.20 2.18 4.08
CA ALA A 74 -6.46 0.96 4.42
C ALA A 74 -5.48 1.23 5.57
N CYS A 75 -4.75 2.33 5.53
CA CYS A 75 -3.83 2.71 6.60
C CYS A 75 -4.57 2.91 7.92
N GLN A 76 -5.75 3.54 7.89
CA GLN A 76 -6.57 3.73 9.09
C GLN A 76 -7.00 2.39 9.68
N ILE A 77 -7.48 1.48 8.84
CA ILE A 77 -7.86 0.12 9.26
C ILE A 77 -6.67 -0.61 9.87
N MET A 78 -5.51 -0.53 9.21
CA MET A 78 -4.30 -1.18 9.70
C MET A 78 -3.88 -0.64 11.06
N ASN A 79 -3.95 0.68 11.27
CA ASN A 79 -3.65 1.28 12.57
C ASN A 79 -4.59 0.75 13.65
N GLU A 80 -5.87 0.60 13.34
CA GLU A 80 -6.85 0.06 14.28
C GLU A 80 -6.59 -1.40 14.62
N LEU A 81 -5.98 -2.15 13.68
CA LEU A 81 -5.63 -3.55 13.87
C LEU A 81 -4.27 -3.76 14.54
N GLY A 82 -3.58 -2.68 14.90
CA GLY A 82 -2.31 -2.77 15.61
C GLY A 82 -1.06 -2.65 14.76
N PHE A 83 -1.18 -2.28 13.49
CA PHE A 83 -0.04 -1.98 12.63
C PHE A 83 0.42 -0.56 12.94
N GLU A 84 1.61 -0.40 13.49
CA GLU A 84 2.11 0.91 13.90
C GLU A 84 2.56 1.77 12.73
N ASN A 85 3.07 1.15 11.68
CA ASN A 85 3.71 1.85 10.57
C ASN A 85 3.02 1.51 9.24
N ALA A 86 2.05 2.34 8.89
CA ALA A 86 1.35 2.27 7.60
C ALA A 86 1.39 3.66 6.97
N TYR A 87 2.04 3.77 5.82
CA TYR A 87 2.30 5.05 5.15
C TYR A 87 1.57 5.11 3.82
N ASN A 88 0.69 6.09 3.69
CA ASN A 88 -0.12 6.27 2.48
C ASN A 88 0.62 7.13 1.45
N LEU A 89 0.72 6.64 0.23
CA LEU A 89 1.25 7.40 -0.90
C LEU A 89 0.21 8.41 -1.39
N LEU A 90 0.42 9.69 -1.10
CA LEU A 90 -0.45 10.75 -1.60
C LEU A 90 -0.39 10.78 -3.13
N GLY A 91 -1.55 10.90 -3.76
CA GLY A 91 -1.67 10.90 -5.22
C GLY A 91 -1.68 9.51 -5.86
N GLY A 92 -1.29 8.48 -5.14
CA GLY A 92 -1.32 7.10 -5.59
C GLY A 92 -0.51 6.84 -6.85
N ILE A 93 -0.82 5.72 -7.51
CA ILE A 93 -0.12 5.32 -8.74
C ILE A 93 -0.44 6.27 -9.90
N LEU A 94 -1.56 7.00 -9.83
CA LEU A 94 -1.95 7.97 -10.85
C LEU A 94 -0.88 9.04 -11.03
N ASP A 95 -0.29 9.51 -9.94
CA ASP A 95 0.76 10.54 -9.95
C ASP A 95 2.17 9.94 -9.87
N TRP A 96 2.29 8.62 -9.92
CA TRP A 96 3.56 7.92 -9.76
C TRP A 96 4.52 8.24 -10.90
N GLU A 97 5.72 8.69 -10.55
CA GLU A 97 6.77 9.03 -11.51
C GLU A 97 7.79 7.92 -11.71
N GLY A 98 7.72 6.89 -10.87
CA GLY A 98 8.62 5.74 -10.99
C GLY A 98 8.11 4.72 -12.01
N GLU A 99 8.83 3.62 -12.12
CA GLU A 99 8.47 2.55 -13.03
C GLU A 99 7.36 1.68 -12.45
N THR A 100 6.58 1.09 -13.35
CA THR A 100 5.63 0.05 -13.01
C THR A 100 5.96 -1.22 -13.78
N VAL A 101 5.52 -2.35 -13.25
CA VAL A 101 5.72 -3.66 -13.88
C VAL A 101 4.37 -4.31 -14.12
N ASN A 102 4.34 -5.27 -15.06
CA ASN A 102 3.15 -6.07 -15.35
C ASN A 102 3.40 -7.51 -14.92
N PRO A 103 2.33 -8.23 -14.51
CA PRO A 103 2.45 -9.65 -14.18
C PRO A 103 2.91 -10.49 -15.35
#